data_be18d8ba45d20971a82e7da93bcc038d
#
_entry.id   be18d8ba45d20971a82e7da93bcc038d
#
_cell.length_a   1.000
_cell.length_b   1.000
_cell.length_c   1.000
_cell.angle_alpha   90.00
_cell.angle_beta   90.00
_cell.angle_gamma   90.00
#
_symmetry.space_group_name_H-M   'P 1'
#
loop_
_entity.id
_entity.type
_entity.pdbx_description
1 polymer ?
#
loop_
_entity_poly.entity_id
_entity_poly.type
_entity_poly.pdbx_seq_one_letter_code
_entity_poly.pdbx_strand_id
1 'polypeptide(L)'
;FANNVRRECEENAKLNSPHQLHFVIGETKDGEPKTLEVEKGRFTTFARLLFESPSLVGRKDFLDEVIQQLFDVAEYINKKGVQHLCYAPDNVLARVGDNKLLLLSHGSFYINMSDQNAIYRDTADYVAPEVLSGGSVDERSDVYSIGKFIEWLYSTSDMPFEYKRVVKKATQELPEDRYKSVADMRTALKRLKGARGSAMMFLIAIVAALVIVGV
;
A
#
# COMPACT_ATOMS: atom_id res chain seq x y z
N PHE A 1 24.89 -5.99 5.62
CA PHE A 1 24.23 -4.85 4.94
C PHE A 1 24.46 -4.89 3.44
N ALA A 2 25.72 -4.88 2.95
CA ALA A 2 26.07 -4.86 1.53
C ALA A 2 25.37 -5.96 0.70
N ASN A 3 25.40 -7.21 1.18
CA ASN A 3 24.75 -8.33 0.51
C ASN A 3 23.22 -8.17 0.42
N ASN A 4 22.59 -7.58 1.43
CA ASN A 4 21.14 -7.34 1.43
C ASN A 4 20.77 -6.27 0.40
N VAL A 5 21.54 -5.19 0.31
CA VAL A 5 21.31 -4.12 -0.67
C VAL A 5 21.56 -4.64 -2.09
N ARG A 6 22.57 -5.48 -2.30
CA ARG A 6 22.82 -6.13 -3.60
C ARG A 6 21.65 -7.02 -4.01
N ARG A 7 21.19 -7.88 -3.11
CA ARG A 7 20.01 -8.73 -3.34
C ARG A 7 18.76 -7.91 -3.65
N GLU A 8 18.56 -6.80 -2.95
CA GLU A 8 17.45 -5.87 -3.22
C GLU A 8 17.53 -5.32 -4.65
N CYS A 9 18.71 -4.90 -5.11
CA CYS A 9 18.91 -4.45 -6.50
C CYS A 9 18.60 -5.54 -7.52
N GLU A 10 19.04 -6.77 -7.28
CA GLU A 10 18.80 -7.92 -8.17
C GLU A 10 17.29 -8.23 -8.27
N GLU A 11 16.60 -8.22 -7.15
CA GLU A 11 15.15 -8.47 -7.13
C GLU A 11 14.37 -7.30 -7.74
N ASN A 12 14.77 -6.06 -7.44
CA ASN A 12 14.17 -4.87 -8.04
C ASN A 12 14.32 -4.85 -9.57
N ALA A 13 15.45 -5.29 -10.09
CA ALA A 13 15.69 -5.39 -11.53
C ALA A 13 14.75 -6.39 -12.25
N LYS A 14 14.22 -7.37 -11.54
CA LYS A 14 13.25 -8.35 -12.09
C LYS A 14 11.83 -7.77 -12.18
N LEU A 15 11.56 -6.70 -11.46
CA LEU A 15 10.27 -6.03 -11.44
C LEU A 15 10.29 -4.92 -12.49
N ASN A 16 9.25 -4.87 -13.33
CA ASN A 16 9.04 -3.80 -14.31
C ASN A 16 7.70 -3.13 -14.05
N SER A 17 7.52 -2.62 -12.83
CA SER A 17 6.33 -1.89 -12.45
C SER A 17 6.54 -0.39 -12.65
N PRO A 18 5.55 0.35 -13.18
CA PRO A 18 5.61 1.81 -13.22
C PRO A 18 5.57 2.45 -11.82
N HIS A 19 5.31 1.65 -10.78
CA HIS A 19 5.28 2.06 -9.37
C HIS A 19 6.54 1.65 -8.61
N GLN A 20 7.57 1.18 -9.30
CA GLN A 20 8.86 0.83 -8.70
C GLN A 20 9.85 1.94 -8.94
N LEU A 21 10.48 2.43 -7.87
CA LEU A 21 11.62 3.33 -7.99
C LEU A 21 12.85 2.50 -8.40
N HIS A 22 13.42 2.83 -9.54
CA HIS A 22 14.60 2.13 -10.03
C HIS A 22 15.86 2.71 -9.41
N PHE A 23 16.75 1.83 -8.96
CA PHE A 23 18.05 2.20 -8.43
C PHE A 23 19.12 1.17 -8.81
N VAL A 24 20.36 1.63 -8.81
CA VAL A 24 21.56 0.81 -9.12
C VAL A 24 22.59 1.05 -8.04
N ILE A 25 23.32 0.01 -7.68
CA ILE A 25 24.46 0.14 -6.79
C ILE A 25 25.72 0.37 -7.61
N GLY A 26 26.40 1.48 -7.33
CA GLY A 26 27.78 1.68 -7.76
C GLY A 26 28.74 1.01 -6.77
N GLU A 27 29.67 0.21 -7.26
CA GLU A 27 30.62 -0.53 -6.46
C GLU A 27 32.03 0.07 -6.54
N THR A 28 32.82 -0.19 -5.49
CA THR A 28 34.28 0.05 -5.52
C THR A 28 34.99 -1.01 -6.39
N LYS A 29 36.28 -0.83 -6.64
CA LYS A 29 37.09 -1.83 -7.35
C LYS A 29 37.12 -3.19 -6.67
N ASP A 30 36.92 -3.21 -5.38
CA ASP A 30 36.88 -4.41 -4.54
C ASP A 30 35.48 -5.01 -4.39
N GLY A 31 34.50 -4.50 -5.15
CA GLY A 31 33.10 -4.99 -5.13
C GLY A 31 32.26 -4.55 -3.93
N GLU A 32 32.74 -3.59 -3.14
CA GLU A 32 31.97 -3.06 -2.03
C GLU A 32 31.00 -1.96 -2.49
N PRO A 33 29.75 -1.94 -2.00
CA PRO A 33 28.77 -0.91 -2.32
C PRO A 33 29.29 0.48 -1.90
N LYS A 34 29.31 1.41 -2.84
CA LYS A 34 29.80 2.78 -2.60
C LYS A 34 28.70 3.81 -2.75
N THR A 35 27.88 3.67 -3.75
CA THR A 35 26.84 4.64 -4.10
C THR A 35 25.54 3.93 -4.41
N LEU A 36 24.41 4.61 -4.14
CA LEU A 36 23.10 4.23 -4.61
C LEU A 36 22.67 5.29 -5.63
N GLU A 37 22.61 4.92 -6.90
CA GLU A 37 22.12 5.78 -7.97
C GLU A 37 20.64 5.53 -8.20
N VAL A 38 19.83 6.54 -7.97
CA VAL A 38 18.38 6.48 -8.13
C VAL A 38 17.99 7.17 -9.44
N GLU A 39 16.92 6.73 -10.07
CA GLU A 39 16.37 7.37 -11.26
C GLU A 39 16.14 8.89 -11.02
N LYS A 40 16.27 9.68 -12.08
CA LYS A 40 16.08 11.12 -11.99
C LYS A 40 14.63 11.46 -11.65
N GLY A 41 14.45 12.30 -10.64
CA GLY A 41 13.12 12.75 -10.22
C GLY A 41 13.17 13.48 -8.89
N ARG A 42 12.01 13.99 -8.49
CA ARG A 42 11.79 14.56 -7.15
C ARG A 42 10.77 13.68 -6.46
N PHE A 43 11.15 13.13 -5.32
CA PHE A 43 10.33 12.20 -4.55
C PHE A 43 10.19 12.70 -3.12
N THR A 44 9.07 12.36 -2.50
CA THR A 44 8.82 12.60 -1.08
C THR A 44 8.08 11.39 -0.52
N THR A 45 8.14 11.14 0.78
CA THR A 45 7.31 10.11 1.41
C THR A 45 5.86 10.57 1.48
N PHE A 46 4.90 9.63 1.54
CA PHE A 46 3.50 10.00 1.73
C PHE A 46 3.26 10.69 3.07
N ALA A 47 3.99 10.29 4.12
CA ALA A 47 3.95 10.98 5.41
C ALA A 47 4.28 12.47 5.25
N ARG A 48 5.38 12.78 4.58
CA ARG A 48 5.81 14.17 4.35
C ARG A 48 4.87 14.92 3.39
N LEU A 49 4.42 14.28 2.32
CA LEU A 49 3.48 14.86 1.37
C LEU A 49 2.20 15.36 2.07
N LEU A 50 1.59 14.53 2.92
CA LEU A 50 0.37 14.90 3.63
C LEU A 50 0.63 15.92 4.75
N PHE A 51 1.82 15.88 5.37
CA PHE A 51 2.22 16.91 6.34
C PHE A 51 2.38 18.28 5.69
N GLU A 52 3.03 18.36 4.52
CA GLU A 52 3.23 19.59 3.76
C GLU A 52 1.96 20.07 3.02
N SER A 53 1.03 19.16 2.74
CA SER A 53 -0.21 19.42 1.99
C SER A 53 -1.44 18.79 2.66
N PRO A 54 -1.83 19.26 3.87
CA PRO A 54 -2.93 18.65 4.64
C PRO A 54 -4.29 18.66 3.91
N SER A 55 -4.49 19.58 2.97
CA SER A 55 -5.72 19.66 2.17
C SER A 55 -5.96 18.44 1.30
N LEU A 56 -4.92 17.66 0.98
CA LEU A 56 -5.04 16.42 0.20
C LEU A 56 -5.84 15.36 0.95
N VAL A 57 -5.79 15.32 2.28
CA VAL A 57 -6.55 14.36 3.11
C VAL A 57 -8.07 14.57 2.97
N GLY A 58 -8.52 15.80 2.70
CA GLY A 58 -9.92 16.11 2.44
C GLY A 58 -10.42 15.73 1.03
N ARG A 59 -9.51 15.40 0.13
CA ARG A 59 -9.82 15.08 -1.27
C ARG A 59 -10.04 13.59 -1.46
N LYS A 60 -11.31 13.18 -1.49
CA LYS A 60 -11.69 11.77 -1.67
C LYS A 60 -11.17 11.15 -2.98
N ASP A 61 -11.16 11.93 -4.06
CA ASP A 61 -10.62 11.54 -5.35
C ASP A 61 -9.12 11.20 -5.26
N PHE A 62 -8.35 12.03 -4.56
CA PHE A 62 -6.93 11.80 -4.31
C PHE A 62 -6.69 10.55 -3.47
N LEU A 63 -7.42 10.37 -2.36
CA LEU A 63 -7.28 9.20 -1.50
C LEU A 63 -7.66 7.91 -2.25
N ASP A 64 -8.75 7.95 -3.03
CA ASP A 64 -9.16 6.82 -3.86
C ASP A 64 -8.09 6.47 -4.90
N GLU A 65 -7.48 7.45 -5.54
CA GLU A 65 -6.41 7.25 -6.53
C GLU A 65 -5.18 6.61 -5.88
N VAL A 66 -4.73 7.12 -4.74
CA VAL A 66 -3.60 6.55 -3.98
C VAL A 66 -3.85 5.09 -3.63
N ILE A 67 -5.05 4.76 -3.14
CA ILE A 67 -5.40 3.40 -2.78
C ILE A 67 -5.46 2.49 -4.02
N GLN A 68 -5.95 2.98 -5.17
CA GLN A 68 -5.94 2.18 -6.40
C GLN A 68 -4.51 1.92 -6.90
N GLN A 69 -3.63 2.91 -6.86
CA GLN A 69 -2.22 2.73 -7.20
C GLN A 69 -1.54 1.72 -6.27
N LEU A 70 -1.86 1.76 -4.97
CA LEU A 70 -1.35 0.80 -3.99
C LEU A 70 -1.79 -0.63 -4.31
N PHE A 71 -3.06 -0.85 -4.67
CA PHE A 71 -3.54 -2.15 -5.14
C PHE A 71 -2.83 -2.58 -6.42
N ASP A 72 -2.64 -1.67 -7.38
CA ASP A 72 -2.01 -2.00 -8.66
C ASP A 72 -0.59 -2.51 -8.46
N VAL A 73 0.22 -1.83 -7.65
CA VAL A 73 1.59 -2.26 -7.39
C VAL A 73 1.64 -3.55 -6.57
N ALA A 74 0.82 -3.68 -5.52
CA ALA A 74 0.81 -4.86 -4.68
C ALA A 74 0.38 -6.11 -5.45
N GLU A 75 -0.71 -6.04 -6.22
CA GLU A 75 -1.12 -7.15 -7.09
C GLU A 75 -0.05 -7.52 -8.12
N TYR A 76 0.67 -6.53 -8.65
CA TYR A 76 1.75 -6.78 -9.59
C TYR A 76 2.90 -7.56 -8.95
N ILE A 77 3.41 -7.10 -7.80
CA ILE A 77 4.54 -7.77 -7.14
C ILE A 77 4.14 -9.13 -6.57
N ASN A 78 2.93 -9.27 -6.01
CA ASN A 78 2.45 -10.54 -5.51
C ASN A 78 2.35 -11.60 -6.63
N LYS A 79 1.90 -11.24 -7.84
CA LYS A 79 1.92 -12.12 -9.02
C LYS A 79 3.32 -12.57 -9.43
N LYS A 80 4.35 -11.85 -9.02
CA LYS A 80 5.76 -12.22 -9.21
C LYS A 80 6.33 -13.04 -8.04
N GLY A 81 5.49 -13.40 -7.07
CA GLY A 81 5.91 -14.12 -5.87
C GLY A 81 6.65 -13.26 -4.86
N VAL A 82 6.47 -11.93 -4.93
CA VAL A 82 7.11 -10.96 -4.04
C VAL A 82 6.07 -10.34 -3.12
N GLN A 83 6.39 -10.20 -1.84
CA GLN A 83 5.62 -9.47 -0.85
C GLN A 83 6.42 -8.25 -0.40
N HIS A 84 5.74 -7.10 -0.25
CA HIS A 84 6.38 -5.87 0.23
C HIS A 84 6.48 -5.82 1.75
N LEU A 85 5.51 -6.37 2.45
CA LEU A 85 5.40 -6.57 3.89
C LEU A 85 5.23 -5.29 4.74
N CYS A 86 5.63 -4.11 4.24
CA CYS A 86 5.56 -2.87 5.01
C CYS A 86 5.20 -1.66 4.13
N TYR A 87 3.91 -1.48 3.89
CA TYR A 87 3.36 -0.26 3.26
C TYR A 87 3.19 0.84 4.33
N ALA A 88 4.28 1.33 4.86
CA ALA A 88 4.26 2.45 5.81
C ALA A 88 4.33 3.80 5.07
N PRO A 89 3.73 4.87 5.61
CA PRO A 89 3.75 6.20 4.98
C PRO A 89 5.15 6.75 4.70
N ASP A 90 6.14 6.31 5.48
CA ASP A 90 7.55 6.69 5.30
C ASP A 90 8.30 5.78 4.30
N ASN A 91 7.74 4.62 3.94
CA ASN A 91 8.31 3.68 2.98
C ASN A 91 7.69 3.79 1.58
N VAL A 92 6.49 4.36 1.50
CA VAL A 92 5.79 4.60 0.24
C VAL A 92 6.07 6.03 -0.21
N LEU A 93 6.58 6.17 -1.43
CA LEU A 93 6.97 7.44 -2.00
C LEU A 93 5.90 7.99 -2.93
N ALA A 94 5.84 9.31 -3.02
CA ALA A 94 5.09 10.03 -4.04
C ALA A 94 6.06 10.81 -4.93
N ARG A 95 5.86 10.74 -6.25
CA ARG A 95 6.59 11.57 -7.20
C ARG A 95 6.01 12.99 -7.16
N VAL A 96 6.89 13.98 -6.99
CA VAL A 96 6.47 15.40 -6.96
C VAL A 96 6.03 15.83 -8.35
N GLY A 97 4.81 16.33 -8.45
CA GLY A 97 4.21 16.84 -9.68
C GLY A 97 2.95 16.07 -10.10
N ASP A 98 2.93 14.76 -10.00
CA ASP A 98 1.77 13.93 -10.36
C ASP A 98 1.30 13.01 -9.22
N ASN A 99 1.96 13.03 -8.07
CA ASN A 99 1.65 12.21 -6.90
C ASN A 99 1.62 10.70 -7.19
N LYS A 100 2.35 10.27 -8.22
CA LYS A 100 2.46 8.86 -8.56
C LYS A 100 3.12 8.11 -7.41
N LEU A 101 2.47 7.04 -6.96
CA LEU A 101 2.99 6.17 -5.92
C LEU A 101 4.17 5.37 -6.43
N LEU A 102 5.23 5.30 -5.64
CA LEU A 102 6.42 4.53 -5.91
C LEU A 102 6.85 3.76 -4.66
N LEU A 103 7.33 2.54 -4.85
CA LEU A 103 7.98 1.75 -3.81
C LEU A 103 9.49 1.82 -4.00
N LEU A 104 10.20 2.13 -2.93
CA LEU A 104 11.66 2.16 -2.93
C LEU A 104 12.23 0.73 -3.01
N SER A 105 11.62 -0.18 -2.24
CA SER A 105 12.05 -1.56 -2.16
C SER A 105 10.83 -2.48 -1.97
N HIS A 106 11.07 -3.77 -1.95
CA HIS A 106 10.10 -4.76 -1.48
C HIS A 106 10.70 -5.57 -0.32
N GLY A 107 9.84 -5.99 0.61
CA GLY A 107 10.29 -6.53 1.89
C GLY A 107 10.81 -7.97 1.86
N SER A 108 10.73 -8.68 0.72
CA SER A 108 11.00 -10.11 0.65
C SER A 108 12.40 -10.53 1.12
N PHE A 109 13.39 -9.65 1.03
CA PHE A 109 14.74 -9.96 1.49
C PHE A 109 14.92 -9.88 3.00
N TYR A 110 14.00 -9.24 3.72
CA TYR A 110 14.00 -9.18 5.18
C TYR A 110 13.54 -10.48 5.85
N ILE A 111 12.82 -11.34 5.15
CA ILE A 111 12.25 -12.58 5.69
C ILE A 111 13.28 -13.48 6.37
N ASN A 112 14.52 -13.48 5.89
CA ASN A 112 15.60 -14.31 6.40
C ASN A 112 16.46 -13.64 7.49
N MET A 113 16.09 -12.45 7.96
CA MET A 113 16.81 -11.76 9.02
C MET A 113 16.29 -12.16 10.39
N SER A 114 17.20 -12.33 11.35
CA SER A 114 16.89 -12.88 12.67
C SER A 114 16.11 -11.95 13.60
N ASP A 115 16.14 -10.65 13.35
CA ASP A 115 15.45 -9.64 14.18
C ASP A 115 14.55 -8.74 13.33
N GLN A 116 13.33 -9.19 13.14
CA GLN A 116 12.31 -8.45 12.37
C GLN A 116 11.90 -7.14 13.08
N ASN A 117 11.86 -7.12 14.40
CA ASN A 117 11.52 -5.92 15.15
C ASN A 117 12.58 -4.81 14.99
N ALA A 118 13.86 -5.18 14.93
CA ALA A 118 14.92 -4.22 14.65
C ALA A 118 14.86 -3.64 13.23
N ILE A 119 14.35 -4.42 12.26
CA ILE A 119 14.20 -3.98 10.87
C ILE A 119 13.08 -2.95 10.77
N TYR A 120 11.91 -3.27 11.33
CA TYR A 120 10.71 -2.47 11.14
C TYR A 120 10.53 -1.35 12.14
N ARG A 121 11.17 -1.40 13.33
CA ARG A 121 11.17 -0.34 14.35
C ARG A 121 9.94 0.59 14.32
N ASP A 122 10.14 1.80 13.80
CA ASP A 122 9.14 2.86 13.77
C ASP A 122 7.99 2.60 12.78
N THR A 123 8.11 1.56 11.94
CA THR A 123 7.08 1.15 10.99
C THR A 123 6.36 -0.13 11.38
N ALA A 124 6.64 -0.68 12.56
CA ALA A 124 6.08 -1.95 13.03
C ALA A 124 4.54 -1.98 13.06
N ASP A 125 3.88 -0.86 13.30
CA ASP A 125 2.41 -0.74 13.28
C ASP A 125 1.78 -1.05 11.92
N TYR A 126 2.57 -0.98 10.84
CA TYR A 126 2.14 -1.28 9.48
C TYR A 126 2.48 -2.71 9.05
N VAL A 127 3.14 -3.47 9.91
CA VAL A 127 3.65 -4.81 9.60
C VAL A 127 2.77 -5.87 10.26
N ALA A 128 2.47 -6.91 9.52
CA ALA A 128 1.62 -7.98 10.03
C ALA A 128 2.28 -8.74 11.20
N PRO A 129 1.50 -9.17 12.22
CA PRO A 129 2.03 -9.84 13.41
C PRO A 129 2.92 -11.04 13.10
N GLU A 130 2.55 -11.86 12.11
CA GLU A 130 3.33 -13.03 11.70
C GLU A 130 4.70 -12.63 11.12
N VAL A 131 4.81 -11.49 10.46
CA VAL A 131 6.10 -10.97 9.96
C VAL A 131 7.00 -10.59 11.13
N LEU A 132 6.47 -9.85 12.10
CA LEU A 132 7.23 -9.41 13.29
C LEU A 132 7.68 -10.59 14.14
N SER A 133 6.89 -11.66 14.21
CA SER A 133 7.24 -12.89 14.94
C SER A 133 8.17 -13.83 14.18
N GLY A 134 8.55 -13.48 12.93
CA GLY A 134 9.37 -14.35 12.08
C GLY A 134 8.64 -15.59 11.56
N GLY A 135 7.32 -15.53 11.48
CA GLY A 135 6.46 -16.60 10.97
C GLY A 135 6.46 -16.69 9.44
N SER A 136 5.61 -17.55 8.93
CA SER A 136 5.41 -17.72 7.49
C SER A 136 4.66 -16.53 6.90
N VAL A 137 5.15 -15.98 5.81
CA VAL A 137 4.57 -14.81 5.12
C VAL A 137 4.02 -15.18 3.75
N ASP A 138 2.91 -14.57 3.39
CA ASP A 138 2.30 -14.65 2.06
C ASP A 138 1.57 -13.33 1.72
N GLU A 139 0.73 -13.32 0.68
CA GLU A 139 -0.03 -12.14 0.27
C GLU A 139 -0.93 -11.55 1.38
N ARG A 140 -1.31 -12.35 2.38
CA ARG A 140 -2.14 -11.90 3.52
C ARG A 140 -1.38 -10.95 4.45
N SER A 141 -0.06 -11.01 4.45
CA SER A 141 0.79 -10.05 5.16
C SER A 141 0.77 -8.68 4.47
N ASP A 142 0.77 -8.64 3.13
CA ASP A 142 0.57 -7.41 2.36
C ASP A 142 -0.85 -6.85 2.54
N VAL A 143 -1.87 -7.71 2.57
CA VAL A 143 -3.27 -7.31 2.87
C VAL A 143 -3.36 -6.56 4.19
N TYR A 144 -2.70 -7.06 5.25
CA TYR A 144 -2.65 -6.39 6.55
C TYR A 144 -2.00 -5.02 6.44
N SER A 145 -0.83 -4.96 5.86
CA SER A 145 -0.04 -3.74 5.74
C SER A 145 -0.76 -2.66 4.92
N ILE A 146 -1.40 -3.04 3.81
CA ILE A 146 -2.25 -2.14 3.02
C ILE A 146 -3.44 -1.66 3.83
N GLY A 147 -4.06 -2.53 4.62
CA GLY A 147 -5.13 -2.15 5.54
C GLY A 147 -4.70 -1.06 6.51
N LYS A 148 -3.52 -1.21 7.11
CA LYS A 148 -2.93 -0.21 8.03
C LYS A 148 -2.59 1.10 7.33
N PHE A 149 -2.08 1.05 6.10
CA PHE A 149 -1.84 2.25 5.32
C PHE A 149 -3.14 3.02 5.01
N ILE A 150 -4.21 2.31 4.62
CA ILE A 150 -5.52 2.94 4.39
C ILE A 150 -6.07 3.55 5.70
N GLU A 151 -5.93 2.85 6.82
CA GLU A 151 -6.30 3.36 8.14
C GLU A 151 -5.59 4.69 8.45
N TRP A 152 -4.29 4.75 8.18
CA TRP A 152 -3.50 5.97 8.33
C TRP A 152 -3.95 7.09 7.38
N LEU A 153 -4.24 6.81 6.10
CA LEU A 153 -4.72 7.81 5.15
C LEU A 153 -5.98 8.54 5.63
N TYR A 154 -6.82 7.85 6.38
CA TYR A 154 -8.06 8.40 6.96
C TYR A 154 -7.93 8.80 8.44
N SER A 155 -6.71 8.84 9.02
CA SER A 155 -6.52 9.11 10.45
C SER A 155 -7.05 10.48 10.91
N THR A 156 -7.10 11.46 10.01
CA THR A 156 -7.57 12.82 10.29
C THR A 156 -8.88 13.17 9.58
N SER A 157 -9.54 12.19 8.95
CA SER A 157 -10.81 12.39 8.23
C SER A 157 -11.74 11.20 8.40
N ASP A 158 -13.03 11.40 8.10
CA ASP A 158 -14.00 10.31 8.18
C ASP A 158 -13.79 9.29 7.08
N MET A 159 -13.42 8.07 7.49
CA MET A 159 -13.28 6.94 6.58
C MET A 159 -14.66 6.49 6.10
N PRO A 160 -14.91 6.40 4.78
CA PRO A 160 -16.14 5.86 4.23
C PRO A 160 -16.44 4.42 4.69
N PHE A 161 -17.72 4.08 4.80
CA PHE A 161 -18.16 2.78 5.33
C PHE A 161 -17.55 1.58 4.60
N GLU A 162 -17.46 1.65 3.27
CA GLU A 162 -16.87 0.60 2.45
C GLU A 162 -15.40 0.35 2.79
N TYR A 163 -14.64 1.41 3.05
CA TYR A 163 -13.25 1.30 3.49
C TYR A 163 -13.16 0.77 4.93
N LYS A 164 -14.01 1.26 5.85
CA LYS A 164 -14.06 0.76 7.24
C LYS A 164 -14.25 -0.76 7.28
N ARG A 165 -15.16 -1.30 6.44
CA ARG A 165 -15.39 -2.75 6.37
C ARG A 165 -14.22 -3.53 5.82
N VAL A 166 -13.61 -3.01 4.75
CA VAL A 166 -12.47 -3.68 4.12
C VAL A 166 -11.26 -3.64 5.03
N VAL A 167 -10.93 -2.50 5.62
CA VAL A 167 -9.82 -2.34 6.56
C VAL A 167 -10.00 -3.24 7.77
N LYS A 168 -11.18 -3.24 8.41
CA LYS A 168 -11.46 -4.11 9.56
C LYS A 168 -11.16 -5.58 9.30
N LYS A 169 -11.47 -6.08 8.09
CA LYS A 169 -11.15 -7.47 7.73
C LYS A 169 -9.66 -7.64 7.38
N ALA A 170 -9.08 -6.68 6.67
CA ALA A 170 -7.68 -6.75 6.24
C ALA A 170 -6.72 -6.76 7.44
N THR A 171 -7.04 -6.03 8.52
CA THR A 171 -6.20 -5.87 9.71
C THR A 171 -6.51 -6.85 10.85
N GLN A 172 -7.16 -8.00 10.54
CA GLN A 172 -7.32 -9.05 11.53
C GLN A 172 -5.97 -9.62 11.95
N GLU A 173 -5.86 -10.01 13.21
CA GLU A 173 -4.62 -10.53 13.79
C GLU A 173 -4.16 -11.82 13.09
N LEU A 174 -5.09 -12.76 12.91
CA LEU A 174 -4.82 -14.05 12.26
C LEU A 174 -4.91 -13.92 10.74
N PRO A 175 -3.91 -14.39 9.97
CA PRO A 175 -3.92 -14.34 8.51
C PRO A 175 -5.15 -14.98 7.86
N GLU A 176 -5.66 -16.07 8.45
CA GLU A 176 -6.84 -16.79 7.94
C GLU A 176 -8.15 -15.99 8.01
N ASP A 177 -8.22 -14.98 8.87
CA ASP A 177 -9.40 -14.13 9.02
C ASP A 177 -9.38 -12.96 8.04
N ARG A 178 -8.26 -12.73 7.35
CA ARG A 178 -8.08 -11.67 6.36
C ARG A 178 -8.63 -12.04 4.98
N TYR A 179 -8.43 -11.18 4.00
CA TYR A 179 -8.56 -11.53 2.59
C TYR A 179 -7.40 -12.44 2.18
N LYS A 180 -7.66 -13.39 1.30
CA LYS A 180 -6.64 -14.35 0.83
C LYS A 180 -5.54 -13.69 -0.02
N SER A 181 -5.91 -12.59 -0.69
CA SER A 181 -5.02 -11.84 -1.56
C SER A 181 -5.39 -10.36 -1.60
N VAL A 182 -4.48 -9.54 -2.09
CA VAL A 182 -4.73 -8.12 -2.37
C VAL A 182 -5.83 -7.96 -3.43
N ALA A 183 -5.88 -8.84 -4.42
CA ALA A 183 -6.94 -8.86 -5.44
C ALA A 183 -8.33 -9.13 -4.84
N ASP A 184 -8.44 -10.04 -3.86
CA ASP A 184 -9.68 -10.30 -3.14
C ASP A 184 -10.12 -9.09 -2.31
N MET A 185 -9.18 -8.43 -1.64
CA MET A 185 -9.43 -7.19 -0.88
C MET A 185 -9.98 -6.08 -1.80
N ARG A 186 -9.33 -5.86 -2.95
CA ARG A 186 -9.77 -4.89 -3.96
C ARG A 186 -11.15 -5.22 -4.52
N THR A 187 -11.42 -6.50 -4.79
CA THR A 187 -12.72 -6.97 -5.28
C THR A 187 -13.82 -6.72 -4.26
N ALA A 188 -13.55 -6.99 -2.97
CA ALA A 188 -14.49 -6.71 -1.89
C ALA A 188 -14.81 -5.21 -1.80
N LEU A 189 -13.80 -4.33 -1.90
CA LEU A 189 -14.00 -2.89 -1.93
C LEU A 189 -14.88 -2.45 -3.12
N LYS A 190 -14.59 -2.95 -4.33
CA LYS A 190 -15.39 -2.65 -5.53
C LYS A 190 -16.85 -3.06 -5.36
N ARG A 191 -17.11 -4.23 -4.80
CA ARG A 191 -18.49 -4.72 -4.53
C ARG A 191 -19.22 -3.81 -3.55
N LEU A 192 -18.57 -3.38 -2.46
CA LEU A 192 -19.18 -2.49 -1.48
C LEU A 192 -19.47 -1.11 -2.06
N LYS A 193 -18.56 -0.54 -2.85
CA LYS A 193 -18.80 0.74 -3.57
C LYS A 193 -19.95 0.62 -4.56
N GLY A 194 -20.00 -0.47 -5.34
CA GLY A 194 -21.08 -0.75 -6.30
C GLY A 194 -22.45 -0.91 -5.63
N ALA A 195 -22.54 -1.65 -4.54
CA ALA A 195 -23.77 -1.83 -3.78
C ALA A 195 -24.31 -0.51 -3.22
N ARG A 196 -23.43 0.36 -2.72
CA ARG A 196 -23.80 1.70 -2.25
C ARG A 196 -24.33 2.58 -3.39
N GLY A 197 -23.66 2.57 -4.55
CA GLY A 197 -24.09 3.31 -5.73
C GLY A 197 -25.49 2.88 -6.19
N SER A 198 -25.74 1.58 -6.25
CA SER A 198 -27.04 1.02 -6.63
C SER A 198 -28.15 1.39 -5.63
N ALA A 199 -27.87 1.30 -4.34
CA ALA A 199 -28.83 1.68 -3.29
C ALA A 199 -29.18 3.17 -3.35
N MET A 200 -28.19 4.02 -3.61
CA MET A 200 -28.40 5.47 -3.74
C MET A 200 -29.22 5.83 -4.97
N MET A 201 -28.97 5.17 -6.12
CA MET A 201 -29.79 5.32 -7.33
C MET A 201 -31.23 4.90 -7.11
N PHE A 202 -31.45 3.80 -6.38
CA PHE A 202 -32.79 3.32 -6.02
C PHE A 202 -33.53 4.31 -5.14
N LEU A 203 -32.86 4.89 -4.16
CA LEU A 203 -33.42 5.91 -3.28
C LEU A 203 -33.81 7.19 -4.04
N ILE A 204 -32.97 7.65 -4.94
CA ILE A 204 -33.25 8.81 -5.80
C ILE A 204 -34.47 8.53 -6.67
N ALA A 205 -34.57 7.33 -7.26
CA ALA A 205 -35.72 6.95 -8.07
C ALA A 205 -37.03 6.94 -7.27
N ILE A 206 -36.99 6.43 -6.02
CA ILE A 206 -38.16 6.46 -5.13
C ILE A 206 -38.57 7.90 -4.78
N VAL A 207 -37.62 8.75 -4.42
CA VAL A 207 -37.87 10.16 -4.12
C VAL A 207 -38.46 10.88 -5.32
N ALA A 208 -37.90 10.68 -6.51
CA ALA A 208 -38.43 11.26 -7.75
C ALA A 208 -39.87 10.80 -8.03
N ALA A 209 -40.16 9.50 -7.84
CA ALA A 209 -41.49 8.95 -8.02
C ALA A 209 -42.51 9.57 -7.04
N LEU A 210 -42.09 9.74 -5.78
CA LEU A 210 -42.95 10.37 -4.75
C LEU A 210 -43.26 11.84 -5.05
N VAL A 211 -42.30 12.58 -5.59
CA VAL A 211 -42.48 13.98 -6.01
C VAL A 211 -43.44 14.06 -7.20
N ILE A 212 -43.42 13.12 -8.13
CA ILE A 212 -44.32 13.10 -9.30
C ILE A 212 -45.72 12.72 -8.90
N VAL A 213 -45.92 11.83 -7.92
CA VAL A 213 -47.24 11.38 -7.47
C VAL A 213 -47.87 12.35 -6.46
N GLY A 214 -47.06 13.16 -5.78
CA GLY A 214 -47.51 14.14 -4.80
C GLY A 214 -47.87 15.53 -5.38
N VAL A 215 -47.77 15.66 -6.72
CA VAL A 215 -48.27 16.78 -7.49
C VAL A 215 -49.55 16.34 -8.22
#